data_7daacfda07d37f1bc605a756828ac613
#
_entry.id   7daacfda07d37f1bc605a756828ac613
#
_cell.length_a   1.000
_cell.length_b   1.000
_cell.length_c   1.000
_cell.angle_alpha   90.00
_cell.angle_beta   90.00
_cell.angle_gamma   90.00
#
_symmetry.space_group_name_H-M   'P 1'
#
loop_
_entity.id
_entity.type
_entity.pdbx_description
1 polymer ?
#
loop_
_entity_poly.entity_id
_entity_poly.type
_entity_poly.pdbx_seq_one_letter_code
_entity_poly.pdbx_strand_id
1 'polypeptide(L)'
;MNQAFAEAIRQLRNDKGLSQTQLADLMYVTHSTISRWESGNRLPDAVMISRLAKCLGTSTETLFSLVSEEETPNIIMVDDEAIILSGGLPILREAFPNANITGFIRPSEALSYAQQNPVALAFLDIEMGKHNGLGVCKELQRINPQTNVIFLTAYLDYSLDAWKTGASGFIIKPITVAEVRKQLPRLRYPLGGIKQND
;
A
#
# COMPACT_ATOMS: atom_id res chain seq x y z
N MET A 1 -5.93 10.65 -13.89
CA MET A 1 -6.83 10.03 -14.88
C MET A 1 -6.64 8.53 -14.80
N ASN A 2 -7.67 7.75 -14.52
CA ASN A 2 -7.54 6.30 -14.34
C ASN A 2 -7.66 5.59 -15.70
N GLN A 3 -6.55 5.57 -16.42
CA GLN A 3 -6.45 5.01 -17.79
C GLN A 3 -6.68 3.48 -17.77
N ALA A 4 -6.14 2.79 -16.77
CA ALA A 4 -6.24 1.34 -16.67
C ALA A 4 -7.70 0.87 -16.54
N PHE A 5 -8.48 1.53 -15.70
CA PHE A 5 -9.91 1.26 -15.56
C PHE A 5 -10.67 1.54 -16.87
N ALA A 6 -10.40 2.69 -17.50
CA ALA A 6 -11.06 3.10 -18.74
C ALA A 6 -10.81 2.10 -19.89
N GLU A 7 -9.57 1.64 -20.05
CA GLU A 7 -9.21 0.64 -21.03
C GLU A 7 -9.86 -0.72 -20.76
N ALA A 8 -9.84 -1.15 -19.49
CA ALA A 8 -10.42 -2.43 -19.09
C ALA A 8 -11.93 -2.51 -19.34
N ILE A 9 -12.70 -1.48 -18.94
CA ILE A 9 -14.16 -1.51 -19.19
C ILE A 9 -14.49 -1.43 -20.66
N ARG A 10 -13.70 -0.68 -21.45
CA ARG A 10 -13.84 -0.64 -22.90
C ARG A 10 -13.59 -2.01 -23.54
N GLN A 11 -12.52 -2.69 -23.12
CA GLN A 11 -12.19 -4.03 -23.59
C GLN A 11 -13.30 -5.03 -23.23
N LEU A 12 -13.70 -5.09 -21.95
CA LEU A 12 -14.78 -5.99 -21.49
C LEU A 12 -16.11 -5.75 -22.21
N ARG A 13 -16.45 -4.51 -22.50
CA ARG A 13 -17.63 -4.17 -23.29
C ARG A 13 -17.52 -4.69 -24.72
N ASN A 14 -16.38 -4.46 -25.38
CA ASN A 14 -16.14 -4.93 -26.75
C ASN A 14 -16.16 -6.46 -26.82
N ASP A 15 -15.58 -7.16 -25.84
CA ASP A 15 -15.59 -8.63 -25.77
C ASP A 15 -17.02 -9.21 -25.66
N LYS A 16 -17.95 -8.42 -25.11
CA LYS A 16 -19.39 -8.74 -25.10
C LYS A 16 -20.16 -8.27 -26.31
N GLY A 17 -19.50 -7.65 -27.31
CA GLY A 17 -20.14 -7.14 -28.49
C GLY A 17 -21.09 -5.96 -28.26
N LEU A 18 -20.97 -5.26 -27.11
CA LEU A 18 -21.86 -4.17 -26.76
C LEU A 18 -21.36 -2.83 -27.29
N SER A 19 -22.27 -1.98 -27.81
CA SER A 19 -21.98 -0.56 -28.02
C SER A 19 -22.03 0.19 -26.69
N GLN A 20 -21.46 1.42 -26.67
CA GLN A 20 -21.56 2.31 -25.51
C GLN A 20 -23.02 2.62 -25.13
N THR A 21 -23.89 2.77 -26.13
CA THR A 21 -25.33 3.00 -25.92
C THR A 21 -26.00 1.78 -25.30
N GLN A 22 -25.72 0.58 -25.80
CA GLN A 22 -26.28 -0.64 -25.21
C GLN A 22 -25.82 -0.87 -23.77
N LEU A 23 -24.53 -0.58 -23.46
CA LEU A 23 -24.06 -0.66 -22.08
C LEU A 23 -24.74 0.43 -21.20
N ALA A 24 -24.94 1.62 -21.73
CA ALA A 24 -25.64 2.70 -21.02
C ALA A 24 -27.09 2.30 -20.65
N ASP A 25 -27.80 1.68 -21.59
CA ASP A 25 -29.16 1.19 -21.38
C ASP A 25 -29.21 0.09 -20.31
N LEU A 26 -28.28 -0.90 -20.37
CA LEU A 26 -28.16 -1.96 -19.36
C LEU A 26 -27.82 -1.43 -17.96
N MET A 27 -27.07 -0.34 -17.89
CA MET A 27 -26.65 0.30 -16.67
C MET A 27 -27.65 1.33 -16.13
N TYR A 28 -28.69 1.67 -16.91
CA TYR A 28 -29.63 2.77 -16.62
C TYR A 28 -28.94 4.13 -16.42
N VAL A 29 -27.96 4.41 -17.29
CA VAL A 29 -27.22 5.69 -17.32
C VAL A 29 -27.24 6.29 -18.73
N THR A 30 -26.72 7.52 -18.88
CA THR A 30 -26.61 8.13 -20.20
C THR A 30 -25.39 7.62 -20.97
N HIS A 31 -25.45 7.64 -22.30
CA HIS A 31 -24.29 7.36 -23.16
C HIS A 31 -23.07 8.21 -22.77
N SER A 32 -23.28 9.51 -22.45
CA SER A 32 -22.18 10.39 -22.02
C SER A 32 -21.53 9.94 -20.71
N THR A 33 -22.24 9.23 -19.84
CA THR A 33 -21.69 8.65 -18.60
C THR A 33 -20.71 7.54 -18.93
N ILE A 34 -21.10 6.59 -19.79
CA ILE A 34 -20.23 5.51 -20.24
C ILE A 34 -19.01 6.08 -20.98
N SER A 35 -19.22 7.02 -21.89
CA SER A 35 -18.13 7.69 -22.61
C SER A 35 -17.11 8.34 -21.69
N ARG A 36 -17.56 9.00 -20.61
CA ARG A 36 -16.66 9.61 -19.61
C ARG A 36 -15.89 8.56 -18.80
N TRP A 37 -16.49 7.42 -18.49
CA TRP A 37 -15.82 6.32 -17.82
C TRP A 37 -14.74 5.68 -18.71
N GLU A 38 -15.09 5.41 -19.99
CA GLU A 38 -14.18 4.82 -20.97
C GLU A 38 -13.10 5.79 -21.50
N SER A 39 -13.23 7.08 -21.24
CA SER A 39 -12.18 8.09 -21.51
C SER A 39 -11.31 8.40 -20.29
N GLY A 40 -11.61 7.79 -19.12
CA GLY A 40 -10.90 8.06 -17.88
C GLY A 40 -11.17 9.43 -17.25
N ASN A 41 -12.13 10.21 -17.81
CA ASN A 41 -12.45 11.55 -17.33
C ASN A 41 -13.30 11.55 -16.05
N ARG A 42 -13.92 10.41 -15.73
CA ARG A 42 -14.71 10.22 -14.50
C ARG A 42 -14.68 8.74 -14.12
N LEU A 43 -14.63 8.47 -12.82
CA LEU A 43 -14.83 7.15 -12.27
C LEU A 43 -16.28 6.95 -11.84
N PRO A 44 -16.85 5.74 -12.00
CA PRO A 44 -18.11 5.38 -11.38
C PRO A 44 -17.96 5.27 -9.86
N ASP A 45 -19.07 5.45 -9.14
CA ASP A 45 -19.11 5.14 -7.70
C ASP A 45 -19.13 3.62 -7.44
N ALA A 46 -19.01 3.23 -6.18
CA ALA A 46 -18.94 1.82 -5.77
C ALA A 46 -20.15 0.99 -6.22
N VAL A 47 -21.34 1.58 -6.22
CA VAL A 47 -22.59 0.93 -6.66
C VAL A 47 -22.55 0.68 -8.17
N MET A 48 -22.06 1.67 -8.92
CA MET A 48 -21.94 1.57 -10.38
C MET A 48 -20.84 0.58 -10.77
N ILE A 49 -19.73 0.49 -10.03
CA ILE A 49 -18.69 -0.53 -10.24
C ILE A 49 -19.28 -1.94 -10.07
N SER A 50 -20.04 -2.17 -9.00
CA SER A 50 -20.70 -3.47 -8.81
C SER A 50 -21.68 -3.83 -9.92
N ARG A 51 -22.43 -2.84 -10.45
CA ARG A 51 -23.32 -3.05 -11.59
C ARG A 51 -22.56 -3.33 -12.88
N LEU A 52 -21.48 -2.57 -13.15
CA LEU A 52 -20.59 -2.79 -14.29
C LEU A 52 -20.01 -4.20 -14.28
N ALA A 53 -19.51 -4.66 -13.13
CA ALA A 53 -18.95 -5.99 -12.96
C ALA A 53 -19.96 -7.06 -13.40
N LYS A 54 -21.22 -6.97 -12.92
CA LYS A 54 -22.30 -7.88 -13.31
C LYS A 54 -22.62 -7.80 -14.81
N CYS A 55 -22.78 -6.60 -15.36
CA CYS A 55 -23.08 -6.39 -16.77
C CYS A 55 -21.97 -6.91 -17.69
N LEU A 56 -20.72 -6.68 -17.30
CA LEU A 56 -19.54 -7.08 -18.08
C LEU A 56 -19.05 -8.50 -17.80
N GLY A 57 -19.63 -9.19 -16.78
CA GLY A 57 -19.28 -10.58 -16.45
C GLY A 57 -17.89 -10.75 -15.83
N THR A 58 -17.47 -9.76 -15.05
CA THR A 58 -16.22 -9.78 -14.29
C THR A 58 -16.50 -9.66 -12.78
N SER A 59 -15.47 -9.82 -11.95
CA SER A 59 -15.63 -9.63 -10.50
C SER A 59 -15.59 -8.14 -10.13
N THR A 60 -16.31 -7.78 -9.07
CA THR A 60 -16.25 -6.43 -8.50
C THR A 60 -14.85 -6.07 -8.04
N GLU A 61 -14.12 -7.04 -7.45
CA GLU A 61 -12.73 -6.89 -7.00
C GLU A 61 -11.79 -6.54 -8.16
N THR A 62 -11.97 -7.21 -9.32
CA THR A 62 -11.18 -6.90 -10.53
C THR A 62 -11.36 -5.45 -10.97
N LEU A 63 -12.60 -4.94 -11.00
CA LEU A 63 -12.84 -3.55 -11.37
C LEU A 63 -12.39 -2.57 -10.28
N PHE A 64 -12.53 -2.92 -9.01
CA PHE A 64 -12.02 -2.08 -7.92
C PHE A 64 -10.50 -2.00 -7.90
N SER A 65 -9.79 -3.08 -8.17
CA SER A 65 -8.32 -3.05 -8.26
C SER A 65 -7.80 -2.15 -9.39
N LEU A 66 -8.62 -1.92 -10.42
CA LEU A 66 -8.29 -0.99 -11.52
C LEU A 66 -8.66 0.47 -11.20
N VAL A 67 -9.62 0.70 -10.30
CA VAL A 67 -10.02 2.05 -9.84
C VAL A 67 -9.11 2.57 -8.75
N SER A 68 -8.74 1.71 -7.79
CA SER A 68 -7.59 1.99 -6.96
C SER A 68 -6.41 2.02 -7.91
N GLU A 69 -5.92 3.22 -8.26
CA GLU A 69 -4.52 3.33 -8.65
C GLU A 69 -3.81 2.47 -7.63
N GLU A 70 -3.06 1.47 -8.09
CA GLU A 70 -2.15 0.77 -7.19
C GLU A 70 -1.21 1.86 -6.70
N GLU A 71 -1.62 2.56 -5.63
CA GLU A 71 -0.73 3.49 -4.95
C GLU A 71 0.44 2.62 -4.53
N THR A 72 1.52 2.74 -5.29
CA THR A 72 2.76 2.07 -4.98
C THR A 72 3.08 2.43 -3.53
N PRO A 73 2.96 1.49 -2.57
CA PRO A 73 3.05 1.84 -1.17
C PRO A 73 4.45 2.35 -0.85
N ASN A 74 4.53 3.46 -0.14
CA ASN A 74 5.81 3.93 0.36
C ASN A 74 6.17 3.14 1.62
N ILE A 75 7.29 2.44 1.55
CA ILE A 75 7.87 1.67 2.65
C ILE A 75 9.18 2.33 3.04
N ILE A 76 9.37 2.59 4.32
CA ILE A 76 10.62 3.17 4.82
C ILE A 76 11.36 2.24 5.76
N MET A 77 12.67 2.36 5.79
CA MET A 77 13.54 1.74 6.80
C MET A 77 14.36 2.84 7.48
N VAL A 78 14.35 2.87 8.79
CA VAL A 78 15.08 3.86 9.60
C VAL A 78 16.02 3.14 10.55
N ASP A 79 17.31 3.40 10.40
CA ASP A 79 18.37 2.79 11.21
C ASP A 79 19.59 3.73 11.13
N ASP A 80 20.20 4.09 12.25
CA ASP A 80 21.32 5.02 12.28
C ASP A 80 22.64 4.40 11.80
N GLU A 81 22.64 3.08 11.60
CA GLU A 81 23.77 2.37 11.02
C GLU A 81 23.61 2.18 9.50
N ALA A 82 24.42 2.91 8.70
CA ALA A 82 24.38 2.82 7.24
C ALA A 82 24.61 1.40 6.71
N ILE A 83 25.38 0.56 7.43
CA ILE A 83 25.64 -0.83 7.06
C ILE A 83 24.37 -1.67 7.15
N ILE A 84 23.55 -1.45 8.17
CA ILE A 84 22.27 -2.15 8.35
C ILE A 84 21.29 -1.75 7.25
N LEU A 85 21.19 -0.45 6.93
CA LEU A 85 20.37 0.01 5.80
C LEU A 85 20.83 -0.60 4.48
N SER A 86 22.13 -0.63 4.20
CA SER A 86 22.67 -1.18 2.95
C SER A 86 22.36 -2.68 2.78
N GLY A 87 22.30 -3.44 3.88
CA GLY A 87 21.89 -4.85 3.87
C GLY A 87 20.37 -5.04 3.84
N GLY A 88 19.61 -4.20 4.55
CA GLY A 88 18.16 -4.34 4.70
C GLY A 88 17.35 -3.87 3.49
N LEU A 89 17.75 -2.76 2.84
CA LEU A 89 17.01 -2.22 1.71
C LEU A 89 16.87 -3.19 0.52
N PRO A 90 17.88 -3.95 0.10
CA PRO A 90 17.73 -4.98 -0.92
C PRO A 90 16.72 -6.06 -0.54
N ILE A 91 16.71 -6.48 0.73
CA ILE A 91 15.78 -7.48 1.27
C ILE A 91 14.34 -6.96 1.20
N LEU A 92 14.12 -5.69 1.56
CA LEU A 92 12.80 -5.08 1.43
C LEU A 92 12.35 -4.95 -0.02
N ARG A 93 13.25 -4.61 -0.95
CA ARG A 93 12.94 -4.58 -2.39
C ARG A 93 12.55 -5.94 -2.95
N GLU A 94 13.18 -7.01 -2.46
CA GLU A 94 12.82 -8.37 -2.82
C GLU A 94 11.46 -8.80 -2.20
N ALA A 95 11.20 -8.40 -0.95
CA ALA A 95 9.94 -8.70 -0.28
C ALA A 95 8.76 -7.92 -0.87
N PHE A 96 8.99 -6.70 -1.38
CA PHE A 96 8.00 -5.75 -1.88
C PHE A 96 8.39 -5.18 -3.25
N PRO A 97 8.35 -5.99 -4.32
CA PRO A 97 8.83 -5.56 -5.64
C PRO A 97 8.03 -4.38 -6.24
N ASN A 98 6.78 -4.19 -5.80
CA ASN A 98 5.89 -3.12 -6.27
C ASN A 98 5.76 -1.98 -5.25
N ALA A 99 6.77 -1.74 -4.41
CA ALA A 99 6.76 -0.67 -3.41
C ALA A 99 7.89 0.35 -3.65
N ASN A 100 7.66 1.60 -3.25
CA ASN A 100 8.72 2.60 -3.15
C ASN A 100 9.45 2.42 -1.83
N ILE A 101 10.71 1.99 -1.86
CA ILE A 101 11.49 1.70 -0.65
C ILE A 101 12.58 2.73 -0.45
N THR A 102 12.53 3.42 0.68
CA THR A 102 13.48 4.47 1.05
C THR A 102 14.09 4.20 2.42
N GLY A 103 15.42 4.36 2.53
CA GLY A 103 16.14 4.23 3.80
C GLY A 103 16.54 5.60 4.36
N PHE A 104 16.52 5.73 5.68
CA PHE A 104 16.92 6.94 6.39
C PHE A 104 17.85 6.62 7.55
N ILE A 105 18.99 7.29 7.61
CA ILE A 105 19.92 7.22 8.74
C ILE A 105 19.42 8.10 9.88
N ARG A 106 18.69 9.20 9.57
CA ARG A 106 18.21 10.15 10.53
C ARG A 106 16.69 10.08 10.66
N PRO A 107 16.16 9.86 11.88
CA PRO A 107 14.72 9.87 12.12
C PRO A 107 14.02 11.15 11.66
N SER A 108 14.66 12.31 11.78
CA SER A 108 14.10 13.60 11.34
C SER A 108 13.83 13.65 9.83
N GLU A 109 14.70 13.04 9.02
CA GLU A 109 14.53 12.95 7.57
C GLU A 109 13.36 12.03 7.20
N ALA A 110 13.24 10.90 7.91
CA ALA A 110 12.11 9.97 7.74
C ALA A 110 10.76 10.63 8.09
N LEU A 111 10.71 11.40 9.17
CA LEU A 111 9.49 12.14 9.55
C LEU A 111 9.15 13.26 8.56
N SER A 112 10.15 13.98 8.06
CA SER A 112 9.93 14.99 7.01
C SER A 112 9.44 14.38 5.71
N TYR A 113 9.96 13.20 5.33
CA TYR A 113 9.48 12.44 4.18
C TYR A 113 8.03 12.01 4.37
N ALA A 114 7.68 11.49 5.55
CA ALA A 114 6.33 11.02 5.85
C ALA A 114 5.27 12.13 5.83
N GLN A 115 5.64 13.38 6.10
CA GLN A 115 4.73 14.54 5.97
C GLN A 115 4.31 14.82 4.53
N GLN A 116 5.14 14.45 3.56
CA GLN A 116 4.91 14.73 2.14
C GLN A 116 4.45 13.47 1.38
N ASN A 117 4.74 12.29 1.92
CA ASN A 117 4.47 11.00 1.27
C ASN A 117 3.78 10.08 2.27
N PRO A 118 2.54 9.64 2.03
CA PRO A 118 1.88 8.67 2.89
C PRO A 118 2.73 7.39 3.02
N VAL A 119 3.19 7.09 4.24
CA VAL A 119 3.98 5.88 4.53
C VAL A 119 3.02 4.77 4.93
N ALA A 120 3.00 3.68 4.16
CA ALA A 120 2.15 2.52 4.43
C ALA A 120 2.78 1.55 5.45
N LEU A 121 4.11 1.42 5.42
CA LEU A 121 4.87 0.53 6.31
C LEU A 121 6.23 1.15 6.64
N ALA A 122 6.59 1.14 7.92
CA ALA A 122 7.88 1.58 8.41
C ALA A 122 8.59 0.44 9.17
N PHE A 123 9.84 0.17 8.80
CA PHE A 123 10.76 -0.65 9.56
C PHE A 123 11.65 0.27 10.37
N LEU A 124 11.57 0.18 11.70
CA LEU A 124 12.27 1.09 12.61
C LEU A 124 13.22 0.32 13.52
N ASP A 125 14.48 0.72 13.54
CA ASP A 125 15.34 0.31 14.64
C ASP A 125 14.84 0.93 15.96
N ILE A 126 14.93 0.19 17.06
CA ILE A 126 14.53 0.69 18.38
C ILE A 126 15.63 1.59 18.96
N GLU A 127 16.89 1.21 18.82
CA GLU A 127 18.03 1.90 19.40
C GLU A 127 18.79 2.69 18.32
N MET A 128 18.52 3.99 18.20
CA MET A 128 19.17 4.89 17.25
C MET A 128 19.91 6.01 17.99
N GLY A 129 21.04 5.68 18.61
CA GLY A 129 21.87 6.63 19.33
C GLY A 129 21.11 7.46 20.37
N LYS A 130 20.91 8.77 20.11
CA LYS A 130 20.14 9.66 20.98
C LYS A 130 18.63 9.59 20.75
N HIS A 131 18.19 8.93 19.71
CA HIS A 131 16.79 8.79 19.33
C HIS A 131 16.28 7.40 19.66
N ASN A 132 15.00 7.32 20.04
CA ASN A 132 14.34 6.04 20.33
C ASN A 132 13.29 5.79 19.25
N GLY A 133 13.37 4.63 18.58
CA GLY A 133 12.41 4.22 17.54
C GLY A 133 10.96 4.22 18.00
N LEU A 134 10.71 4.02 19.30
CA LEU A 134 9.36 4.10 19.87
C LEU A 134 8.77 5.52 19.74
N GLY A 135 9.60 6.55 19.89
CA GLY A 135 9.21 7.93 19.66
C GLY A 135 8.90 8.21 18.20
N VAL A 136 9.74 7.70 17.30
CA VAL A 136 9.54 7.83 15.84
C VAL A 136 8.25 7.14 15.40
N CYS A 137 7.94 5.97 15.94
CA CYS A 137 6.69 5.24 15.71
C CYS A 137 5.46 6.11 16.02
N LYS A 138 5.44 6.74 17.20
CA LYS A 138 4.32 7.61 17.62
C LYS A 138 4.14 8.81 16.69
N GLU A 139 5.25 9.44 16.26
CA GLU A 139 5.19 10.58 15.35
C GLU A 139 4.73 10.16 13.94
N LEU A 140 5.18 9.02 13.41
CA LEU A 140 4.68 8.49 12.13
C LEU A 140 3.18 8.19 12.19
N GLN A 141 2.70 7.58 13.27
CA GLN A 141 1.27 7.30 13.46
C GLN A 141 0.44 8.58 13.70
N ARG A 142 1.06 9.66 14.22
CA ARG A 142 0.40 10.97 14.31
C ARG A 142 0.27 11.63 12.93
N ILE A 143 1.27 11.47 12.05
CA ILE A 143 1.24 11.97 10.68
C ILE A 143 0.22 11.19 9.85
N ASN A 144 0.30 9.85 9.88
CA ASN A 144 -0.65 8.97 9.23
C ASN A 144 -1.03 7.80 10.17
N PRO A 145 -2.25 7.81 10.76
CA PRO A 145 -2.72 6.75 11.67
C PRO A 145 -2.75 5.35 11.06
N GLN A 146 -2.75 5.24 9.73
CA GLN A 146 -2.74 3.97 9.01
C GLN A 146 -1.33 3.43 8.72
N THR A 147 -0.28 4.10 9.16
CA THR A 147 1.09 3.59 9.03
C THR A 147 1.28 2.34 9.88
N ASN A 148 1.57 1.22 9.22
CA ASN A 148 2.06 0.03 9.90
C ASN A 148 3.50 0.23 10.35
N VAL A 149 3.85 -0.26 11.53
CA VAL A 149 5.23 -0.20 12.03
C VAL A 149 5.68 -1.59 12.42
N ILE A 150 6.84 -1.99 11.93
CA ILE A 150 7.58 -3.20 12.34
C ILE A 150 8.89 -2.73 12.94
N PHE A 151 9.15 -3.10 14.19
CA PHE A 151 10.43 -2.81 14.81
C PHE A 151 11.50 -3.81 14.41
N LEU A 152 12.69 -3.30 14.17
CA LEU A 152 13.91 -4.07 14.04
C LEU A 152 14.69 -3.96 15.34
N THR A 153 15.14 -5.04 15.92
CA THR A 153 15.88 -5.01 17.17
C THR A 153 16.92 -6.13 17.24
N ALA A 154 18.01 -5.86 17.91
CA ALA A 154 18.99 -6.90 18.29
C ALA A 154 18.59 -7.59 19.61
N TYR A 155 17.67 -7.03 20.38
CA TYR A 155 17.34 -7.45 21.75
C TYR A 155 15.85 -7.71 21.94
N LEU A 156 15.51 -8.81 22.61
CA LEU A 156 14.12 -9.20 22.89
C LEU A 156 13.46 -8.37 24.01
N ASP A 157 14.25 -7.71 24.85
CA ASP A 157 13.78 -7.02 26.05
C ASP A 157 12.88 -5.80 25.78
N TYR A 158 12.96 -5.23 24.59
CA TYR A 158 12.12 -4.08 24.19
C TYR A 158 10.72 -4.45 23.69
N SER A 159 10.41 -5.74 23.61
CA SER A 159 9.14 -6.21 23.04
C SER A 159 7.90 -5.64 23.74
N LEU A 160 7.92 -5.52 25.08
CA LEU A 160 6.78 -5.02 25.85
C LEU A 160 6.46 -3.54 25.60
N ASP A 161 7.46 -2.68 25.55
CA ASP A 161 7.26 -1.24 25.34
C ASP A 161 6.91 -0.91 23.89
N ALA A 162 7.44 -1.67 22.96
CA ALA A 162 7.11 -1.54 21.55
C ALA A 162 5.64 -1.97 21.29
N TRP A 163 5.12 -3.03 21.93
CA TRP A 163 3.69 -3.39 21.83
C TRP A 163 2.74 -2.28 22.32
N LYS A 164 3.14 -1.51 23.31
CA LYS A 164 2.36 -0.35 23.80
C LYS A 164 2.23 0.77 22.78
N THR A 165 3.12 0.84 21.77
CA THR A 165 3.04 1.83 20.69
C THR A 165 1.99 1.51 19.66
N GLY A 166 1.46 0.30 19.66
CA GLY A 166 0.56 -0.18 18.63
C GLY A 166 1.27 -0.62 17.35
N ALA A 167 2.54 -1.00 17.42
CA ALA A 167 3.27 -1.60 16.30
C ALA A 167 2.58 -2.86 15.78
N SER A 168 2.75 -3.14 14.49
CA SER A 168 2.19 -4.32 13.81
C SER A 168 3.06 -5.57 14.00
N GLY A 169 4.35 -5.41 14.32
CA GLY A 169 5.24 -6.55 14.49
C GLY A 169 6.67 -6.21 14.91
N PHE A 170 7.47 -7.28 14.99
CA PHE A 170 8.90 -7.22 15.32
C PHE A 170 9.68 -8.20 14.46
N ILE A 171 10.89 -7.81 14.12
CA ILE A 171 11.90 -8.68 13.48
C ILE A 171 13.19 -8.54 14.28
N ILE A 172 13.76 -9.66 14.68
CA ILE A 172 15.11 -9.70 15.27
C ILE A 172 16.12 -9.57 14.14
N LYS A 173 17.06 -8.65 14.28
CA LYS A 173 18.18 -8.52 13.33
C LYS A 173 19.03 -9.81 13.31
N PRO A 174 19.48 -10.29 12.12
CA PRO A 174 19.39 -9.66 10.81
C PRO A 174 18.01 -9.84 10.16
N ILE A 175 17.55 -8.82 9.43
CA ILE A 175 16.32 -8.89 8.63
C ILE A 175 16.50 -9.91 7.48
N THR A 176 15.44 -10.67 7.18
CA THR A 176 15.39 -11.58 6.04
C THR A 176 14.02 -11.48 5.34
N VAL A 177 13.96 -11.84 4.05
CA VAL A 177 12.71 -11.85 3.28
C VAL A 177 11.65 -12.74 3.97
N ALA A 178 12.07 -13.90 4.49
CA ALA A 178 11.16 -14.82 5.19
C ALA A 178 10.56 -14.19 6.45
N GLU A 179 11.37 -13.52 7.27
CA GLU A 179 10.87 -12.84 8.49
C GLU A 179 9.96 -11.65 8.14
N VAL A 180 10.28 -10.88 7.09
CA VAL A 180 9.41 -9.81 6.60
C VAL A 180 8.05 -10.39 6.18
N ARG A 181 8.03 -11.45 5.36
CA ARG A 181 6.79 -12.09 4.89
C ARG A 181 5.93 -12.64 6.03
N LYS A 182 6.53 -13.18 7.09
CA LYS A 182 5.80 -13.63 8.29
C LYS A 182 5.06 -12.52 9.03
N GLN A 183 5.47 -11.26 8.88
CA GLN A 183 4.79 -10.13 9.51
C GLN A 183 3.58 -9.63 8.71
N LEU A 184 3.51 -9.89 7.40
CA LEU A 184 2.45 -9.35 6.54
C LEU A 184 1.04 -9.68 7.00
N PRO A 185 0.71 -10.93 7.42
CA PRO A 185 -0.63 -11.25 7.94
C PRO A 185 -1.00 -10.55 9.25
N ARG A 186 -0.02 -9.94 9.93
CA ARG A 186 -0.19 -9.26 11.22
C ARG A 186 -0.35 -7.75 11.08
N LEU A 187 -0.20 -7.22 9.87
CA LEU A 187 -0.36 -5.80 9.62
C LEU A 187 -1.78 -5.36 9.96
N ARG A 188 -1.90 -4.21 10.64
CA ARG A 188 -3.19 -3.65 11.06
C ARG A 188 -3.98 -3.08 9.90
N TYR A 189 -3.27 -2.54 8.93
CA TYR A 189 -3.83 -1.89 7.76
C TYR A 189 -3.31 -2.58 6.51
N PRO A 190 -4.16 -2.84 5.50
CA PRO A 190 -3.73 -3.46 4.27
C PRO A 190 -2.72 -2.56 3.55
N LEU A 191 -1.72 -3.17 2.92
CA LEU A 191 -0.82 -2.46 2.01
C LEU A 191 -1.48 -2.41 0.64
N GLY A 192 -1.84 -1.22 0.17
CA GLY A 192 -2.35 -1.04 -1.19
C GLY A 192 -1.35 -1.60 -2.20
N GLY A 193 -1.83 -2.23 -3.27
CA GLY A 193 -0.99 -2.77 -4.35
C GLY A 193 -0.18 -4.04 -4.04
N ILE A 194 -0.21 -4.55 -2.83
CA ILE A 194 0.49 -5.79 -2.45
C ILE A 194 -0.54 -6.90 -2.23
N LYS A 195 -0.61 -7.86 -3.17
CA LYS A 195 -1.41 -9.08 -2.98
C LYS A 195 -0.76 -9.88 -1.84
N GLN A 196 -1.50 -10.07 -0.76
CA GLN A 196 -1.17 -11.08 0.24
C GLN A 196 -1.47 -12.43 -0.44
N ASN A 197 -0.43 -13.06 -1.01
CA ASN A 197 -0.57 -14.43 -1.49
C ASN A 197 -0.68 -15.34 -0.26
N ASP A 198 -1.78 -16.05 -0.18
CA ASP A 198 -2.00 -17.20 0.71
C ASP A 198 -0.92 -18.28 0.51
#